data_a74568d68f38803e295e6978489bc0b3
#
_entry.id   a74568d68f38803e295e6978489bc0b3
#
_cell.length_a   1.000
_cell.length_b   1.000
_cell.length_c   1.000
_cell.angle_alpha   90.00
_cell.angle_beta   90.00
_cell.angle_gamma   90.00
#
_symmetry.space_group_name_H-M   'P 1'
#
loop_
_entity.id
_entity.type
_entity.pdbx_description
1 polymer ?
#
loop_
_entity_poly.entity_id
_entity_poly.type
_entity_poly.pdbx_seq_one_letter_code
_entity_poly.pdbx_strand_id
1 'polypeptide(L)'
;RIQRWRDMCPDLVIRSTFIAGFPGETEEEFQHLLDFVREAQIDRAGCFAYSDVTGATANTLPGQLPQEERELRRARFMAVAEEVSVARLQQRVGQTLQVLVDKASALGKKGGVGRSYADAPEIDGLVHLLPTDKASRQYKVGDFVKARVVEAQGHDLVAQIL
;
A
#
# COMPACT_ATOMS: atom_id res chain seq x y z
N ARG A 1 -2.93 -16.55 11.02
CA ARG A 1 -3.49 -16.77 9.67
C ARG A 1 -2.66 -16.09 8.57
N ILE A 2 -2.33 -14.82 8.71
CA ILE A 2 -1.54 -14.05 7.72
C ILE A 2 -0.19 -14.75 7.45
N GLN A 3 0.55 -15.14 8.49
CA GLN A 3 1.81 -15.86 8.34
C GLN A 3 1.63 -17.13 7.48
N ARG A 4 0.62 -17.94 7.77
CA ARG A 4 0.33 -19.13 6.98
C ARG A 4 0.03 -18.84 5.51
N TRP A 5 -0.66 -17.73 5.22
CA TRP A 5 -0.90 -17.33 3.84
C TRP A 5 0.39 -16.95 3.12
N ARG A 6 1.31 -16.24 3.80
CA ARG A 6 2.62 -15.88 3.24
C ARG A 6 3.55 -17.06 3.10
N ASP A 7 3.45 -18.05 3.98
CA ASP A 7 4.21 -19.31 3.83
C ASP A 7 3.79 -20.06 2.54
N MET A 8 2.51 -19.98 2.17
CA MET A 8 1.97 -20.58 0.95
C MET A 8 2.20 -19.69 -0.28
N CYS A 9 2.19 -18.39 -0.14
CA CYS A 9 2.38 -17.41 -1.20
C CYS A 9 3.27 -16.27 -0.68
N PRO A 10 4.61 -16.40 -0.81
CA PRO A 10 5.57 -15.42 -0.26
C PRO A 10 5.38 -13.99 -0.79
N ASP A 11 4.92 -13.85 -2.03
CA ASP A 11 4.68 -12.57 -2.67
C ASP A 11 3.29 -11.97 -2.39
N LEU A 12 2.52 -12.59 -1.48
CA LEU A 12 1.19 -12.12 -1.13
C LEU A 12 1.21 -10.68 -0.62
N VAL A 13 0.44 -9.82 -1.28
CA VAL A 13 0.18 -8.44 -0.85
C VAL A 13 -1.14 -8.38 -0.10
N ILE A 14 -1.10 -7.80 1.09
CA ILE A 14 -2.27 -7.69 1.96
C ILE A 14 -2.69 -6.23 2.05
N ARG A 15 -3.96 -5.98 1.73
CA ARG A 15 -4.63 -4.70 1.93
C ARG A 15 -5.68 -4.85 3.02
N SER A 16 -5.79 -3.88 3.90
CA SER A 16 -6.85 -3.80 4.90
C SER A 16 -7.21 -2.36 5.23
N THR A 17 -8.42 -2.16 5.73
CA THR A 17 -8.90 -0.87 6.22
C THR A 17 -9.36 -1.04 7.65
N PHE A 18 -9.00 -0.09 8.49
CA PHE A 18 -9.25 -0.08 9.92
C PHE A 18 -10.07 1.14 10.32
N ILE A 19 -10.70 1.07 11.49
CA ILE A 19 -11.34 2.20 12.14
C ILE A 19 -10.66 2.39 13.48
N ALA A 20 -10.19 3.60 13.77
CA ALA A 20 -9.60 3.98 15.04
C ALA A 20 -10.56 4.88 15.82
N GLY A 21 -10.51 4.78 17.15
CA GLY A 21 -11.37 5.59 18.02
C GLY A 21 -12.80 5.09 18.09
N PHE A 22 -13.02 3.78 17.94
CA PHE A 22 -14.33 3.17 18.12
C PHE A 22 -14.80 3.38 19.58
N PRO A 23 -16.13 3.54 19.84
CA PRO A 23 -16.64 3.71 21.20
C PRO A 23 -16.13 2.64 22.15
N GLY A 24 -15.52 3.07 23.26
CA GLY A 24 -14.93 2.19 24.27
C GLY A 24 -13.50 1.71 23.99
N GLU A 25 -12.92 2.02 22.83
CA GLU A 25 -11.53 1.65 22.52
C GLU A 25 -10.57 2.29 23.54
N THR A 26 -9.82 1.46 24.24
CA THR A 26 -8.78 1.91 25.19
C THR A 26 -7.48 2.24 24.46
N GLU A 27 -6.58 2.96 25.12
CA GLU A 27 -5.25 3.20 24.58
C GLU A 27 -4.43 1.91 24.41
N GLU A 28 -4.61 0.96 25.33
CA GLU A 28 -3.94 -0.34 25.27
C GLU A 28 -4.39 -1.16 24.06
N GLU A 29 -5.70 -1.21 23.79
CA GLU A 29 -6.26 -1.87 22.59
C GLU A 29 -5.79 -1.20 21.30
N PHE A 30 -5.74 0.12 21.29
CA PHE A 30 -5.23 0.87 20.16
C PHE A 30 -3.73 0.60 19.93
N GLN A 31 -2.91 0.56 20.99
CA GLN A 31 -1.49 0.21 20.88
C GLN A 31 -1.32 -1.23 20.33
N HIS A 32 -2.14 -2.16 20.80
CA HIS A 32 -2.15 -3.54 20.28
C HIS A 32 -2.48 -3.58 18.78
N LEU A 33 -3.38 -2.73 18.30
CA LEU A 33 -3.66 -2.59 16.87
C LEU A 33 -2.44 -2.11 16.09
N LEU A 34 -1.69 -1.13 16.58
CA LEU A 34 -0.46 -0.64 15.95
C LEU A 34 0.61 -1.76 15.88
N ASP A 35 0.78 -2.49 16.96
CA ASP A 35 1.74 -3.59 17.03
C ASP A 35 1.34 -4.73 16.09
N PHE A 36 0.04 -5.03 15.98
CA PHE A 36 -0.48 -5.98 15.00
C PHE A 36 -0.15 -5.58 13.55
N VAL A 37 -0.30 -4.32 13.18
CA VAL A 37 0.01 -3.84 11.81
C VAL A 37 1.49 -4.03 11.50
N ARG A 38 2.38 -3.75 12.48
CA ARG A 38 3.82 -3.98 12.35
C ARG A 38 4.17 -5.46 12.25
N GLU A 39 3.63 -6.29 13.12
CA GLU A 39 3.89 -7.73 13.14
C GLU A 39 3.36 -8.41 11.88
N ALA A 40 2.12 -8.10 11.52
CA ALA A 40 1.46 -8.65 10.34
C ALA A 40 2.02 -8.11 9.02
N GLN A 41 2.84 -7.04 9.05
CA GLN A 41 3.44 -6.45 7.85
C GLN A 41 2.40 -6.19 6.75
N ILE A 42 1.30 -5.50 7.11
CA ILE A 42 0.23 -5.17 6.17
C ILE A 42 0.78 -4.21 5.11
N ASP A 43 0.79 -4.62 3.85
CA ASP A 43 1.43 -3.87 2.76
C ASP A 43 0.71 -2.54 2.47
N ARG A 44 -0.60 -2.53 2.54
CA ARG A 44 -1.47 -1.36 2.30
C ARG A 44 -2.54 -1.28 3.39
N ALA A 45 -2.30 -0.51 4.43
CA ALA A 45 -3.26 -0.27 5.51
C ALA A 45 -3.82 1.15 5.44
N GLY A 46 -5.14 1.25 5.36
CA GLY A 46 -5.87 2.51 5.51
C GLY A 46 -6.57 2.60 6.86
N CYS A 47 -6.84 3.80 7.35
CA CYS A 47 -7.57 4.01 8.60
C CYS A 47 -8.53 5.18 8.49
N PHE A 48 -9.74 4.98 8.99
CA PHE A 48 -10.71 6.04 9.23
C PHE A 48 -10.84 6.31 10.73
N ALA A 49 -11.00 7.57 11.11
CA ALA A 49 -11.50 7.90 12.44
C ALA A 49 -12.96 7.46 12.53
N TYR A 50 -13.35 6.88 13.67
CA TYR A 50 -14.76 6.56 13.89
C TYR A 50 -15.61 7.83 13.73
N SER A 51 -16.70 7.73 12.99
CA SER A 51 -17.66 8.81 12.78
C SER A 51 -19.08 8.36 13.14
N ASP A 52 -19.85 9.27 13.71
CA ASP A 52 -21.22 9.03 14.12
C ASP A 52 -22.15 9.07 12.89
N VAL A 53 -22.35 7.92 12.25
CA VAL A 53 -23.28 7.82 11.12
C VAL A 53 -24.70 7.65 11.65
N THR A 54 -25.63 8.48 11.18
CA THR A 54 -27.04 8.43 11.58
C THR A 54 -27.62 7.02 11.44
N GLY A 55 -28.21 6.51 12.52
CA GLY A 55 -28.81 5.17 12.58
C GLY A 55 -27.85 4.03 12.90
N ALA A 56 -26.55 4.29 13.04
CA ALA A 56 -25.62 3.26 13.45
C ALA A 56 -25.76 2.90 14.94
N THR A 57 -25.87 1.62 15.25
CA THR A 57 -25.98 1.12 16.64
C THR A 57 -24.79 1.54 17.50
N ALA A 58 -23.60 1.66 16.91
CA ALA A 58 -22.39 2.06 17.61
C ALA A 58 -22.50 3.45 18.29
N ASN A 59 -23.38 4.34 17.79
CA ASN A 59 -23.58 5.66 18.38
C ASN A 59 -24.21 5.59 19.80
N THR A 60 -24.84 4.46 20.14
CA THR A 60 -25.48 4.26 21.46
C THR A 60 -24.55 3.56 22.47
N LEU A 61 -23.35 3.15 22.03
CA LEU A 61 -22.38 2.50 22.91
C LEU A 61 -21.77 3.54 23.88
N PRO A 62 -21.48 3.12 25.11
CA PRO A 62 -20.76 3.96 26.08
C PRO A 62 -19.29 4.13 25.66
N GLY A 63 -18.60 5.10 26.27
CA GLY A 63 -17.17 5.30 26.04
C GLY A 63 -16.87 6.02 24.72
N GLN A 64 -17.76 6.89 24.24
CA GLN A 64 -17.51 7.72 23.08
C GLN A 64 -16.25 8.57 23.28
N LEU A 65 -15.32 8.47 22.35
CA LEU A 65 -14.11 9.28 22.36
C LEU A 65 -14.37 10.66 21.71
N PRO A 66 -13.72 11.74 22.19
CA PRO A 66 -13.76 13.03 21.53
C PRO A 66 -13.23 12.93 20.08
N GLN A 67 -13.76 13.79 19.19
CA GLN A 67 -13.35 13.82 17.77
C GLN A 67 -11.83 14.02 17.61
N GLU A 68 -11.26 14.88 18.43
CA GLU A 68 -9.81 15.15 18.42
C GLU A 68 -8.99 13.88 18.71
N GLU A 69 -9.42 13.09 19.70
CA GLU A 69 -8.76 11.83 20.05
C GLU A 69 -8.89 10.79 18.92
N ARG A 70 -10.07 10.70 18.29
CA ARG A 70 -10.30 9.79 17.14
C ARG A 70 -9.36 10.15 15.96
N GLU A 71 -9.21 11.44 15.65
CA GLU A 71 -8.29 11.91 14.59
C GLU A 71 -6.82 11.72 14.97
N LEU A 72 -6.45 11.92 16.23
CA LEU A 72 -5.11 11.66 16.71
C LEU A 72 -4.74 10.18 16.56
N ARG A 73 -5.64 9.27 16.93
CA ARG A 73 -5.43 7.83 16.75
C ARG A 73 -5.33 7.47 15.28
N ARG A 74 -6.20 7.99 14.42
CA ARG A 74 -6.09 7.82 12.97
C ARG A 74 -4.73 8.27 12.45
N ALA A 75 -4.25 9.43 12.85
CA ALA A 75 -2.96 9.95 12.41
C ALA A 75 -1.79 9.06 12.88
N ARG A 76 -1.81 8.59 14.15
CA ARG A 76 -0.83 7.65 14.69
C ARG A 76 -0.84 6.31 13.93
N PHE A 77 -2.03 5.80 13.61
CA PHE A 77 -2.17 4.57 12.81
C PHE A 77 -1.56 4.77 11.41
N MET A 78 -1.88 5.86 10.73
CA MET A 78 -1.37 6.14 9.39
C MET A 78 0.15 6.27 9.35
N ALA A 79 0.76 6.85 10.39
CA ALA A 79 2.23 6.89 10.51
C ALA A 79 2.86 5.49 10.58
N VAL A 80 2.26 4.58 11.35
CA VAL A 80 2.72 3.19 11.43
C VAL A 80 2.47 2.44 10.11
N ALA A 81 1.33 2.67 9.48
CA ALA A 81 1.01 2.06 8.18
C ALA A 81 1.99 2.49 7.09
N GLU A 82 2.39 3.77 7.08
CA GLU A 82 3.40 4.31 6.17
C GLU A 82 4.78 3.68 6.42
N GLU A 83 5.23 3.60 7.69
CA GLU A 83 6.48 2.93 8.07
C GLU A 83 6.54 1.51 7.52
N VAL A 84 5.49 0.71 7.73
CA VAL A 84 5.41 -0.67 7.26
C VAL A 84 5.38 -0.73 5.73
N SER A 85 4.58 0.12 5.08
CA SER A 85 4.47 0.16 3.61
C SER A 85 5.81 0.49 2.95
N VAL A 86 6.54 1.48 3.45
CA VAL A 86 7.87 1.85 2.95
C VAL A 86 8.85 0.70 3.11
N ALA A 87 8.90 0.06 4.28
CA ALA A 87 9.75 -1.08 4.52
C ALA A 87 9.45 -2.27 3.57
N ARG A 88 8.17 -2.55 3.31
CA ARG A 88 7.71 -3.58 2.38
C ARG A 88 8.09 -3.26 0.92
N LEU A 89 7.96 -2.01 0.50
CA LEU A 89 8.37 -1.57 -0.85
C LEU A 89 9.88 -1.65 -1.02
N GLN A 90 10.65 -1.28 0.00
CA GLN A 90 12.10 -1.38 -0.04
C GLN A 90 12.60 -2.83 -0.23
N GLN A 91 11.89 -3.82 0.32
CA GLN A 91 12.20 -5.24 0.12
C GLN A 91 12.00 -5.71 -1.34
N ARG A 92 11.31 -4.94 -2.17
CA ARG A 92 11.11 -5.25 -3.59
C ARG A 92 12.27 -4.81 -4.48
N VAL A 93 13.17 -3.97 -3.98
CA VAL A 93 14.36 -3.54 -4.74
C VAL A 93 15.20 -4.75 -5.11
N GLY A 94 15.56 -4.86 -6.38
CA GLY A 94 16.25 -6.01 -6.97
C GLY A 94 15.33 -7.12 -7.51
N GLN A 95 14.05 -7.14 -7.12
CA GLN A 95 13.09 -8.12 -7.64
C GLN A 95 12.69 -7.81 -9.08
N THR A 96 12.29 -8.83 -9.81
CA THR A 96 11.71 -8.70 -11.15
C THR A 96 10.20 -8.84 -11.06
N LEU A 97 9.50 -7.82 -11.54
CA LEU A 97 8.04 -7.75 -11.56
C LEU A 97 7.53 -7.82 -13.01
N GLN A 98 6.32 -8.32 -13.16
CA GLN A 98 5.52 -8.10 -14.36
C GLN A 98 4.73 -6.80 -14.16
N VAL A 99 4.86 -5.87 -15.10
CA VAL A 99 4.24 -4.55 -15.04
C VAL A 99 3.32 -4.37 -16.25
N LEU A 100 2.06 -4.03 -15.99
CA LEU A 100 1.12 -3.58 -17.02
C LEU A 100 1.37 -2.10 -17.28
N VAL A 101 1.66 -1.75 -18.51
CA VAL A 101 1.97 -0.36 -18.92
C VAL A 101 0.68 0.45 -19.06
N ASP A 102 0.52 1.47 -18.24
CA ASP A 102 -0.61 2.42 -18.30
C ASP A 102 -0.30 3.67 -19.15
N LYS A 103 0.96 4.12 -19.13
CA LYS A 103 1.42 5.27 -19.93
C LYS A 103 2.82 4.98 -20.49
N ALA A 104 3.00 5.28 -21.77
CA ALA A 104 4.29 5.18 -22.45
C ALA A 104 4.45 6.29 -23.46
N SER A 105 5.66 6.87 -23.58
CA SER A 105 6.01 7.89 -24.58
C SER A 105 7.08 7.35 -25.49
N ALA A 106 6.89 7.55 -26.81
CA ALA A 106 7.87 7.17 -27.85
C ALA A 106 8.38 5.72 -27.68
N LEU A 107 7.46 4.77 -27.47
CA LEU A 107 7.76 3.34 -27.24
C LEU A 107 8.75 3.12 -26.10
N GLY A 108 8.59 3.89 -25.02
CA GLY A 108 9.44 3.79 -23.82
C GLY A 108 10.75 4.58 -23.86
N LYS A 109 11.09 5.27 -24.94
CA LYS A 109 12.31 6.10 -25.02
C LYS A 109 12.39 7.19 -23.96
N LYS A 110 11.24 7.73 -23.53
CA LYS A 110 11.13 8.72 -22.44
C LYS A 110 10.67 8.12 -21.13
N GLY A 111 10.68 6.80 -21.03
CA GLY A 111 10.11 6.08 -19.90
C GLY A 111 8.60 5.89 -20.01
N GLY A 112 8.03 5.36 -18.95
CA GLY A 112 6.60 5.07 -18.84
C GLY A 112 6.16 4.90 -17.40
N VAL A 113 4.88 4.62 -17.23
CA VAL A 113 4.27 4.32 -15.92
C VAL A 113 3.36 3.11 -16.07
N GLY A 114 3.37 2.26 -15.10
CA GLY A 114 2.52 1.08 -15.07
C GLY A 114 2.19 0.63 -13.66
N ARG A 115 1.59 -0.53 -13.56
CA ARG A 115 1.17 -1.18 -12.32
C ARG A 115 1.67 -2.60 -12.25
N SER A 116 2.06 -3.04 -11.05
CA SER A 116 2.29 -4.44 -10.76
C SER A 116 1.00 -5.13 -10.27
N TYR A 117 1.08 -6.43 -9.98
CA TYR A 117 -0.04 -7.17 -9.37
C TYR A 117 -0.41 -6.63 -7.97
N ALA A 118 0.47 -5.87 -7.33
CA ALA A 118 0.32 -5.33 -5.99
C ALA A 118 -0.44 -4.00 -5.94
N ASP A 119 -0.70 -3.39 -7.10
CA ASP A 119 -1.14 -2.00 -7.18
C ASP A 119 -2.56 -1.91 -7.75
N ALA A 120 -3.50 -1.37 -6.97
CA ALA A 120 -4.83 -1.06 -7.44
C ALA A 120 -4.82 0.22 -8.28
N PRO A 121 -5.52 0.24 -9.43
CA PRO A 121 -5.60 1.42 -10.30
C PRO A 121 -6.05 2.67 -9.54
N GLU A 122 -5.35 3.79 -9.74
CA GLU A 122 -5.70 5.12 -9.22
C GLU A 122 -5.76 5.24 -7.67
N ILE A 123 -5.41 4.17 -6.95
CA ILE A 123 -5.48 4.14 -5.48
C ILE A 123 -4.11 3.94 -4.85
N ASP A 124 -3.32 3.01 -5.39
CA ASP A 124 -1.99 2.67 -4.87
C ASP A 124 -0.88 3.39 -5.63
N GLY A 125 0.37 3.06 -5.25
CA GLY A 125 1.57 3.54 -5.93
C GLY A 125 1.67 3.06 -7.39
N LEU A 126 2.63 3.62 -8.08
CA LEU A 126 2.91 3.38 -9.49
C LEU A 126 4.27 2.69 -9.64
N VAL A 127 4.48 2.06 -10.78
CA VAL A 127 5.80 1.60 -11.21
C VAL A 127 6.28 2.52 -12.32
N HIS A 128 7.28 3.35 -12.01
CA HIS A 128 7.95 4.22 -12.98
C HIS A 128 8.97 3.42 -13.78
N LEU A 129 8.73 3.27 -15.07
CA LEU A 129 9.63 2.55 -15.97
C LEU A 129 10.68 3.53 -16.52
N LEU A 130 11.96 3.19 -16.31
CA LEU A 130 13.06 4.00 -16.77
C LEU A 130 13.12 4.05 -18.31
N PRO A 131 13.61 5.18 -18.90
CA PRO A 131 13.82 5.29 -20.33
C PRO A 131 14.65 4.15 -20.91
N THR A 132 14.35 3.73 -22.13
CA THR A 132 15.12 2.69 -22.82
C THR A 132 15.41 3.08 -24.27
N ASP A 133 16.68 2.98 -24.66
CA ASP A 133 17.13 3.18 -26.06
C ASP A 133 17.19 1.88 -26.85
N LYS A 134 17.05 0.73 -26.18
CA LYS A 134 17.13 -0.59 -26.81
C LYS A 134 15.82 -0.94 -27.51
N ALA A 135 15.88 -1.19 -28.81
CA ALA A 135 14.71 -1.59 -29.61
C ALA A 135 13.99 -2.83 -29.05
N SER A 136 14.77 -3.80 -28.49
CA SER A 136 14.23 -5.02 -27.86
C SER A 136 13.45 -4.77 -26.57
N ARG A 137 13.54 -3.57 -26.02
CA ARG A 137 12.85 -3.17 -24.78
C ARG A 137 11.79 -2.10 -25.01
N GLN A 138 11.39 -1.89 -26.26
CA GLN A 138 10.30 -0.97 -26.58
C GLN A 138 8.97 -1.55 -26.10
N TYR A 139 8.08 -0.68 -25.66
CA TYR A 139 6.77 -1.03 -25.14
C TYR A 139 5.74 0.07 -25.40
N LYS A 140 4.48 -0.30 -25.39
CA LYS A 140 3.32 0.59 -25.54
C LYS A 140 2.33 0.38 -24.41
N VAL A 141 1.36 1.26 -24.32
CA VAL A 141 0.22 1.13 -23.38
C VAL A 141 -0.50 -0.18 -23.62
N GLY A 142 -0.80 -0.89 -22.53
CA GLY A 142 -1.45 -2.20 -22.54
C GLY A 142 -0.48 -3.40 -22.58
N ASP A 143 0.79 -3.18 -22.84
CA ASP A 143 1.77 -4.26 -22.80
C ASP A 143 2.08 -4.70 -21.38
N PHE A 144 2.34 -5.99 -21.20
CA PHE A 144 2.97 -6.55 -20.01
C PHE A 144 4.48 -6.66 -20.23
N VAL A 145 5.24 -5.97 -19.39
CA VAL A 145 6.71 -5.98 -19.44
C VAL A 145 7.31 -6.58 -18.18
N LYS A 146 8.44 -7.26 -18.31
CA LYS A 146 9.26 -7.66 -17.16
C LYS A 146 10.22 -6.53 -16.83
N ALA A 147 10.20 -6.06 -15.59
CA ALA A 147 11.05 -4.98 -15.14
C ALA A 147 11.68 -5.31 -13.78
N ARG A 148 12.96 -4.97 -13.61
CA ARG A 148 13.66 -5.10 -12.33
C ARG A 148 13.51 -3.81 -11.55
N VAL A 149 13.01 -3.91 -10.31
CA VAL A 149 12.92 -2.78 -9.40
C VAL A 149 14.33 -2.32 -9.02
N VAL A 150 14.62 -1.05 -9.20
CA VAL A 150 15.92 -0.44 -8.88
C VAL A 150 15.83 0.50 -7.68
N GLU A 151 14.66 1.02 -7.38
CA GLU A 151 14.44 1.96 -6.28
C GLU A 151 12.98 1.91 -5.79
N ALA A 152 12.75 2.26 -4.53
CA ALA A 152 11.45 2.55 -3.95
C ALA A 152 11.41 4.02 -3.51
N GLN A 153 10.41 4.77 -3.96
CA GLN A 153 10.25 6.21 -3.69
C GLN A 153 8.86 6.48 -3.12
N GLY A 154 8.77 6.72 -1.81
CA GLY A 154 7.48 6.89 -1.13
C GLY A 154 6.61 5.64 -1.31
N HIS A 155 5.51 5.78 -2.03
CA HIS A 155 4.59 4.67 -2.34
C HIS A 155 4.83 4.03 -3.71
N ASP A 156 5.76 4.56 -4.49
CA ASP A 156 6.04 4.15 -5.87
C ASP A 156 7.31 3.29 -5.96
N LEU A 157 7.42 2.56 -7.06
CA LEU A 157 8.63 1.83 -7.44
C LEU A 157 9.21 2.42 -8.72
N VAL A 158 10.53 2.39 -8.83
CA VAL A 158 11.25 2.68 -10.06
C VAL A 158 11.83 1.38 -10.59
N ALA A 159 11.62 1.07 -11.86
CA ALA A 159 12.05 -0.20 -12.43
C ALA A 159 12.64 -0.03 -13.84
N GLN A 160 13.58 -0.90 -14.16
CA GLN A 160 14.22 -0.97 -15.47
C GLN A 160 13.72 -2.20 -16.23
N ILE A 161 13.29 -2.02 -17.46
CA ILE A 161 12.87 -3.11 -18.35
C ILE A 161 14.06 -4.03 -18.67
N LEU A 162 13.80 -5.33 -18.62
CA LEU A 162 14.80 -6.39 -18.85
C LEU A 162 14.94 -6.73 -20.32
#